data_80db38f8ef8945d6f7fa8acfc102e0be
#
_entry.id   80db38f8ef8945d6f7fa8acfc102e0be
#
_cell.length_a   1.000
_cell.length_b   1.000
_cell.length_c   1.000
_cell.angle_alpha   90.00
_cell.angle_beta   90.00
_cell.angle_gamma   90.00
#
_symmetry.space_group_name_H-M   'P 1'
#
loop_
_entity.id
_entity.type
_entity.pdbx_description
1 polymer ?
#
loop_
_entity_poly.entity_id
_entity_poly.type
_entity_poly.pdbx_seq_one_letter_code
_entity_poly.pdbx_strand_id
1 'polypeptide(L)'
;MNNIFDSHSHYTESAFDCDREELLNNLPFKGVEKIVTVSACMEDCPKILELTSKFDYIYGALGVHPEAADYTPEDFLPRLEKYILSSEKIKALGEIGLDYHYDGYSAEKQKKLFISQLELAKKLDIPVIVHSRDASNDTMEILREYKPKGVVHCFSGSAETAKEIIALGMYISCLLYTSPSPRDRG
;
A
#
# COMPACT_ATOMS: atom_id res chain seq x y z
N MET A 1 -18.49 -17.62 -1.76
CA MET A 1 -18.38 -16.32 -1.08
C MET A 1 -18.62 -15.28 -2.14
N ASN A 2 -19.51 -14.33 -1.96
CA ASN A 2 -19.78 -13.26 -2.93
C ASN A 2 -19.46 -11.93 -2.23
N ASN A 3 -19.17 -10.89 -3.02
CA ASN A 3 -18.90 -9.54 -2.54
C ASN A 3 -17.55 -9.43 -1.80
N ILE A 4 -16.49 -9.99 -2.40
CA ILE A 4 -15.12 -9.84 -1.89
C ILE A 4 -14.56 -8.51 -2.39
N PHE A 5 -14.03 -7.72 -1.46
CA PHE A 5 -13.19 -6.57 -1.75
C PHE A 5 -11.76 -6.86 -1.32
N ASP A 6 -10.87 -7.08 -2.30
CA ASP A 6 -9.45 -7.21 -2.06
C ASP A 6 -8.83 -5.81 -1.95
N SER A 7 -8.52 -5.39 -0.75
CA SER A 7 -8.04 -4.04 -0.48
C SER A 7 -6.53 -3.85 -0.68
N HIS A 8 -5.77 -4.92 -0.95
CA HIS A 8 -4.33 -4.84 -1.16
C HIS A 8 -3.80 -6.04 -1.94
N SER A 9 -3.29 -5.79 -3.13
CA SER A 9 -2.72 -6.80 -4.01
C SER A 9 -1.61 -6.21 -4.88
N HIS A 10 -0.72 -7.07 -5.38
CA HIS A 10 0.43 -6.69 -6.22
C HIS A 10 0.36 -7.40 -7.58
N TYR A 11 -0.73 -7.20 -8.33
CA TYR A 11 -0.91 -7.85 -9.63
C TYR A 11 0.05 -7.37 -10.73
N THR A 12 0.92 -6.39 -10.43
CA THR A 12 2.00 -5.95 -11.33
C THR A 12 3.27 -6.79 -11.23
N GLU A 13 3.37 -7.66 -10.23
CA GLU A 13 4.54 -8.53 -10.05
C GLU A 13 4.72 -9.52 -11.20
N SER A 14 5.99 -9.83 -11.51
CA SER A 14 6.38 -10.74 -12.59
C SER A 14 5.86 -12.17 -12.41
N ALA A 15 5.55 -12.58 -11.18
CA ALA A 15 4.92 -13.87 -10.90
C ALA A 15 3.59 -14.07 -11.67
N PHE A 16 2.89 -12.97 -12.03
CA PHE A 16 1.64 -12.99 -12.76
C PHE A 16 1.80 -12.79 -14.27
N ASP A 17 3.00 -12.59 -14.80
CA ASP A 17 3.19 -12.20 -16.21
C ASP A 17 2.60 -13.21 -17.22
N CYS A 18 2.60 -14.50 -16.87
CA CYS A 18 2.12 -15.54 -17.76
C CYS A 18 0.58 -15.69 -17.79
N ASP A 19 -0.14 -15.29 -16.76
CA ASP A 19 -1.58 -15.55 -16.60
C ASP A 19 -2.39 -14.37 -16.02
N ARG A 20 -1.76 -13.23 -15.79
CA ARG A 20 -2.37 -12.04 -15.17
C ARG A 20 -3.72 -11.69 -15.78
N GLU A 21 -3.78 -11.64 -17.09
CA GLU A 21 -5.00 -11.23 -17.78
C GLU A 21 -6.11 -12.27 -17.63
N GLU A 22 -5.79 -13.54 -17.77
CA GLU A 22 -6.74 -14.63 -17.57
C GLU A 22 -7.23 -14.66 -16.12
N LEU A 23 -6.31 -14.54 -15.16
CA LEU A 23 -6.63 -14.48 -13.74
C LEU A 23 -7.61 -13.33 -13.45
N LEU A 24 -7.27 -12.11 -13.87
CA LEU A 24 -8.08 -10.92 -13.59
C LEU A 24 -9.45 -10.99 -14.30
N ASN A 25 -9.57 -11.56 -15.48
CA ASN A 25 -10.87 -11.79 -16.12
C ASN A 25 -11.74 -12.79 -15.35
N ASN A 26 -11.16 -13.73 -14.63
CA ASN A 26 -11.87 -14.78 -13.92
C ASN A 26 -12.27 -14.42 -12.48
N LEU A 27 -11.61 -13.46 -11.82
CA LEU A 27 -11.88 -13.11 -10.42
C LEU A 27 -13.33 -12.66 -10.15
N PRO A 28 -14.01 -11.87 -11.01
CA PRO A 28 -15.41 -11.51 -10.79
C PRO A 28 -16.34 -12.73 -10.72
N PHE A 29 -16.10 -13.77 -11.54
CA PHE A 29 -16.88 -15.01 -11.49
C PHE A 29 -16.64 -15.83 -10.22
N LYS A 30 -15.55 -15.55 -9.50
CA LYS A 30 -15.25 -16.14 -8.18
C LYS A 30 -15.77 -15.29 -7.02
N GLY A 31 -16.48 -14.18 -7.31
CA GLY A 31 -17.12 -13.32 -6.33
C GLY A 31 -16.26 -12.14 -5.85
N VAL A 32 -15.16 -11.84 -6.56
CA VAL A 32 -14.36 -10.62 -6.30
C VAL A 32 -15.01 -9.46 -7.03
N GLU A 33 -15.49 -8.46 -6.27
CA GLU A 33 -16.20 -7.31 -6.83
C GLU A 33 -15.29 -6.10 -7.03
N LYS A 34 -14.28 -5.94 -6.19
CA LYS A 34 -13.33 -4.82 -6.27
C LYS A 34 -11.96 -5.27 -5.81
N ILE A 35 -10.95 -4.65 -6.42
CA ILE A 35 -9.54 -4.84 -6.09
C ILE A 35 -8.88 -3.46 -5.98
N VAL A 36 -7.98 -3.29 -5.02
CA VAL A 36 -6.97 -2.24 -5.02
C VAL A 36 -5.61 -2.90 -5.28
N THR A 37 -5.02 -2.63 -6.44
CA THR A 37 -3.63 -3.04 -6.74
C THR A 37 -2.68 -1.91 -6.38
N VAL A 38 -1.56 -2.26 -5.74
CA VAL A 38 -0.68 -1.32 -5.05
C VAL A 38 0.72 -1.37 -5.66
N SER A 39 1.34 -0.22 -5.87
CA SER A 39 2.72 -0.15 -6.37
C SER A 39 3.75 -0.31 -5.23
N ALA A 40 4.86 -0.97 -5.53
CA ALA A 40 6.03 -1.03 -4.67
C ALA A 40 7.14 -0.05 -5.14
N CYS A 41 7.17 0.29 -6.42
CA CYS A 41 8.16 1.18 -7.00
C CYS A 41 7.55 2.05 -8.12
N MET A 42 8.35 3.00 -8.64
CA MET A 42 7.89 3.91 -9.70
C MET A 42 7.58 3.19 -11.02
N GLU A 43 8.21 2.06 -11.27
CA GLU A 43 8.04 1.21 -12.46
C GLU A 43 6.67 0.51 -12.47
N ASP A 44 6.04 0.32 -11.31
CA ASP A 44 4.70 -0.26 -11.20
C ASP A 44 3.59 0.73 -11.54
N CYS A 45 3.83 2.03 -11.34
CA CYS A 45 2.81 3.05 -11.53
C CYS A 45 2.14 3.00 -12.93
N PRO A 46 2.87 2.99 -14.05
CA PRO A 46 2.25 2.89 -15.38
C PRO A 46 1.52 1.55 -15.59
N LYS A 47 2.01 0.43 -15.04
CA LYS A 47 1.35 -0.87 -15.13
C LYS A 47 0.01 -0.87 -14.40
N ILE A 48 -0.05 -0.25 -13.20
CA ILE A 48 -1.29 -0.10 -12.44
C ILE A 48 -2.29 0.79 -13.17
N LEU A 49 -1.84 1.89 -13.78
CA LEU A 49 -2.70 2.73 -14.60
C LEU A 49 -3.29 1.94 -15.78
N GLU A 50 -2.51 1.08 -16.42
CA GLU A 50 -2.99 0.18 -17.49
C GLU A 50 -4.05 -0.79 -16.96
N LEU A 51 -3.77 -1.50 -15.85
CA LEU A 51 -4.73 -2.44 -15.24
C LEU A 51 -6.04 -1.74 -14.84
N THR A 52 -5.95 -0.56 -14.22
CA THR A 52 -7.15 0.19 -13.83
C THR A 52 -7.94 0.69 -15.02
N SER A 53 -7.32 0.97 -16.15
CA SER A 53 -8.01 1.37 -17.37
C SER A 53 -8.70 0.20 -18.06
N LYS A 54 -8.13 -1.00 -17.98
CA LYS A 54 -8.59 -2.21 -18.63
C LYS A 54 -9.73 -2.92 -17.88
N PHE A 55 -9.72 -2.85 -16.55
CA PHE A 55 -10.67 -3.57 -15.70
C PHE A 55 -11.48 -2.60 -14.84
N ASP A 56 -12.80 -2.55 -15.01
CA ASP A 56 -13.68 -1.60 -14.32
C ASP A 56 -13.69 -1.78 -12.79
N TYR A 57 -13.49 -2.98 -12.31
CA TYR A 57 -13.51 -3.34 -10.90
C TYR A 57 -12.15 -3.18 -10.19
N ILE A 58 -11.07 -2.83 -10.93
CA ILE A 58 -9.73 -2.61 -10.39
C ILE A 58 -9.50 -1.12 -10.15
N TYR A 59 -9.04 -0.81 -8.97
CA TYR A 59 -8.55 0.51 -8.52
C TYR A 59 -7.07 0.42 -8.20
N GLY A 60 -6.40 1.55 -8.10
CA GLY A 60 -4.97 1.62 -7.81
C GLY A 60 -4.64 2.44 -6.57
N ALA A 61 -3.53 2.08 -5.94
CA ALA A 61 -2.80 2.93 -5.03
C ALA A 61 -1.36 3.05 -5.52
N LEU A 62 -0.87 4.28 -5.62
CA LEU A 62 0.47 4.56 -6.15
C LEU A 62 1.36 5.16 -5.08
N GLY A 63 2.54 4.59 -4.91
CA GLY A 63 3.54 5.00 -3.95
C GLY A 63 4.86 4.30 -4.19
N VAL A 64 5.83 4.57 -3.32
CA VAL A 64 7.15 3.95 -3.33
C VAL A 64 7.39 3.29 -1.97
N HIS A 65 7.51 1.98 -1.99
CA HIS A 65 7.76 1.14 -0.83
C HIS A 65 9.14 1.45 -0.20
N PRO A 66 9.30 1.33 1.13
CA PRO A 66 10.57 1.61 1.80
C PRO A 66 11.77 0.81 1.26
N GLU A 67 11.59 -0.41 0.77
CA GLU A 67 12.65 -1.20 0.15
C GLU A 67 13.24 -0.53 -1.11
N ALA A 68 12.48 0.34 -1.77
CA ALA A 68 12.93 1.08 -2.94
C ALA A 68 13.69 2.38 -2.61
N ALA A 69 13.90 2.70 -1.32
CA ALA A 69 14.46 3.99 -0.90
C ALA A 69 15.85 4.30 -1.49
N ASP A 70 16.68 3.27 -1.73
CA ASP A 70 18.05 3.45 -2.23
C ASP A 70 18.15 3.71 -3.74
N TYR A 71 17.12 3.34 -4.50
CA TYR A 71 17.10 3.47 -5.96
C TYR A 71 15.94 4.32 -6.51
N THR A 72 15.20 4.96 -5.60
CA THR A 72 14.15 5.91 -5.99
C THR A 72 14.76 7.15 -6.64
N PRO A 73 14.32 7.53 -7.87
CA PRO A 73 14.83 8.72 -8.54
C PRO A 73 14.53 10.01 -7.76
N GLU A 74 15.43 10.99 -7.82
CA GLU A 74 15.23 12.28 -7.13
C GLU A 74 13.96 13.01 -7.59
N ASP A 75 13.54 12.83 -8.84
CA ASP A 75 12.36 13.44 -9.45
C ASP A 75 11.07 12.62 -9.26
N PHE A 76 11.08 11.64 -8.36
CA PHE A 76 9.95 10.71 -8.22
C PHE A 76 8.64 11.40 -7.78
N LEU A 77 8.70 12.39 -6.86
CA LEU A 77 7.50 13.02 -6.32
C LEU A 77 6.63 13.73 -7.40
N PRO A 78 7.18 14.62 -8.25
CA PRO A 78 6.37 15.23 -9.30
C PRO A 78 5.86 14.20 -10.34
N ARG A 79 6.60 13.13 -10.57
CA ARG A 79 6.14 12.04 -11.44
C ARG A 79 5.01 11.25 -10.79
N LEU A 80 5.14 10.91 -9.51
CA LEU A 80 4.12 10.21 -8.73
C LEU A 80 2.82 11.04 -8.67
N GLU A 81 2.93 12.33 -8.38
CA GLU A 81 1.79 13.26 -8.40
C GLU A 81 1.08 13.24 -9.76
N LYS A 82 1.83 13.31 -10.85
CA LYS A 82 1.27 13.27 -12.21
C LYS A 82 0.52 11.95 -12.47
N TYR A 83 1.08 10.81 -12.05
CA TYR A 83 0.42 9.51 -12.19
C TYR A 83 -0.88 9.44 -11.37
N ILE A 84 -0.85 9.88 -10.11
CA ILE A 84 -2.05 9.90 -9.25
C ILE A 84 -3.16 10.73 -9.88
N LEU A 85 -2.86 11.92 -10.36
CA LEU A 85 -3.84 12.84 -10.95
C LEU A 85 -4.31 12.42 -12.36
N SER A 86 -3.65 11.47 -13.00
CA SER A 86 -4.00 11.02 -14.35
C SER A 86 -5.23 10.13 -14.42
N SER A 87 -5.69 9.58 -13.30
CA SER A 87 -6.84 8.67 -13.28
C SER A 87 -7.63 8.76 -11.97
N GLU A 88 -8.93 8.92 -12.10
CA GLU A 88 -9.86 8.87 -10.95
C GLU A 88 -9.94 7.51 -10.28
N LYS A 89 -9.40 6.45 -10.91
CA LYS A 89 -9.32 5.11 -10.31
C LYS A 89 -8.15 4.95 -9.34
N ILE A 90 -7.24 5.89 -9.27
CA ILE A 90 -6.21 5.93 -8.22
C ILE A 90 -6.85 6.52 -6.96
N LYS A 91 -6.98 5.70 -5.91
CA LYS A 91 -7.76 6.02 -4.71
C LYS A 91 -6.94 6.28 -3.47
N ALA A 92 -5.65 5.94 -3.49
CA ALA A 92 -4.77 6.13 -2.35
C ALA A 92 -3.32 6.37 -2.81
N LEU A 93 -2.51 6.92 -1.92
CA LEU A 93 -1.06 6.93 -2.04
C LEU A 93 -0.50 5.78 -1.19
N GLY A 94 0.15 4.84 -1.86
CA GLY A 94 0.68 3.63 -1.21
C GLY A 94 1.19 2.60 -2.25
N GLU A 95 2.03 1.69 -1.80
CA GLU A 95 2.41 1.39 -0.43
C GLU A 95 3.61 2.25 -0.01
N ILE A 96 3.53 2.88 1.16
CA ILE A 96 4.57 3.75 1.72
C ILE A 96 4.83 3.38 3.18
N GLY A 97 5.97 3.72 3.74
CA GLY A 97 6.21 3.44 5.15
C GLY A 97 7.66 3.10 5.46
N LEU A 98 7.84 2.18 6.43
CA LEU A 98 9.16 1.77 6.93
C LEU A 98 9.27 0.24 6.98
N ASP A 99 10.40 -0.30 6.54
CA ASP A 99 10.77 -1.71 6.65
C ASP A 99 12.23 -1.82 7.14
N TYR A 100 12.40 -2.34 8.35
CA TYR A 100 13.71 -2.53 8.97
C TYR A 100 14.09 -4.01 9.09
N HIS A 101 13.38 -4.87 8.36
CA HIS A 101 13.55 -6.32 8.45
C HIS A 101 14.84 -6.81 7.78
N TYR A 102 15.18 -6.25 6.62
CA TYR A 102 16.34 -6.71 5.84
C TYR A 102 17.59 -5.92 6.20
N ASP A 103 18.74 -6.61 6.28
CA ASP A 103 20.03 -5.95 6.51
C ASP A 103 20.36 -4.95 5.39
N GLY A 104 21.09 -3.90 5.78
CA GLY A 104 21.57 -2.88 4.82
C GLY A 104 20.59 -1.74 4.51
N TYR A 105 19.40 -1.71 5.11
CA TYR A 105 18.50 -0.57 4.97
C TYR A 105 19.06 0.72 5.60
N SER A 106 18.63 1.86 5.08
CA SER A 106 18.88 3.17 5.69
C SER A 106 17.59 3.73 6.29
N ALA A 107 17.46 3.70 7.62
CA ALA A 107 16.30 4.26 8.32
C ALA A 107 16.07 5.73 7.95
N GLU A 108 17.15 6.53 7.83
CA GLU A 108 17.07 7.94 7.45
C GLU A 108 16.47 8.14 6.05
N LYS A 109 16.94 7.36 5.06
CA LYS A 109 16.40 7.43 3.70
C LYS A 109 14.94 6.99 3.65
N GLN A 110 14.59 5.90 4.32
CA GLN A 110 13.21 5.42 4.38
C GLN A 110 12.29 6.45 5.05
N LYS A 111 12.69 7.03 6.18
CA LYS A 111 11.92 8.11 6.85
C LYS A 111 11.72 9.31 5.94
N LYS A 112 12.77 9.77 5.26
CA LYS A 112 12.68 10.89 4.31
C LYS A 112 11.71 10.57 3.16
N LEU A 113 11.81 9.36 2.59
CA LEU A 113 10.92 8.89 1.54
C LEU A 113 9.46 8.82 2.02
N PHE A 114 9.23 8.27 3.21
CA PHE A 114 7.90 8.15 3.80
C PHE A 114 7.27 9.53 4.04
N ILE A 115 8.00 10.42 4.71
CA ILE A 115 7.53 11.77 5.04
C ILE A 115 7.18 12.55 3.77
N SER A 116 8.03 12.53 2.76
CA SER A 116 7.78 13.25 1.51
C SER A 116 6.50 12.78 0.79
N GLN A 117 6.18 11.50 0.89
CA GLN A 117 4.95 10.93 0.34
C GLN A 117 3.72 11.24 1.20
N LEU A 118 3.85 11.32 2.53
CA LEU A 118 2.78 11.80 3.41
C LEU A 118 2.42 13.26 3.13
N GLU A 119 3.41 14.11 2.88
CA GLU A 119 3.19 15.50 2.47
C GLU A 119 2.44 15.59 1.13
N LEU A 120 2.81 14.74 0.17
CA LEU A 120 2.09 14.66 -1.10
C LEU A 120 0.64 14.18 -0.90
N ALA A 121 0.41 13.14 -0.10
CA ALA A 121 -0.93 12.66 0.20
C ALA A 121 -1.80 13.73 0.87
N LYS A 122 -1.22 14.50 1.80
CA LYS A 122 -1.87 15.64 2.44
C LYS A 122 -2.22 16.75 1.42
N LYS A 123 -1.28 17.08 0.52
CA LYS A 123 -1.50 18.07 -0.57
C LYS A 123 -2.67 17.68 -1.46
N LEU A 124 -2.79 16.37 -1.77
CA LEU A 124 -3.82 15.85 -2.68
C LEU A 124 -5.12 15.46 -1.96
N ASP A 125 -5.16 15.54 -0.63
CA ASP A 125 -6.28 15.07 0.24
C ASP A 125 -6.73 13.64 -0.04
N ILE A 126 -5.76 12.73 -0.27
CA ILE A 126 -6.03 11.31 -0.53
C ILE A 126 -5.54 10.43 0.63
N PRO A 127 -6.18 9.27 0.90
CA PRO A 127 -5.74 8.36 1.95
C PRO A 127 -4.42 7.67 1.58
N VAL A 128 -3.76 7.10 2.60
CA VAL A 128 -2.51 6.36 2.45
C VAL A 128 -2.67 4.88 2.82
N ILE A 129 -1.84 4.03 2.21
CA ILE A 129 -1.62 2.64 2.61
C ILE A 129 -0.21 2.56 3.19
N VAL A 130 -0.12 2.27 4.50
CA VAL A 130 1.13 2.31 5.25
C VAL A 130 1.64 0.91 5.53
N HIS A 131 2.87 0.64 5.11
CA HIS A 131 3.68 -0.51 5.46
C HIS A 131 4.48 -0.24 6.74
N SER A 132 4.55 -1.21 7.65
CA SER A 132 5.40 -1.13 8.83
C SER A 132 5.89 -2.52 9.24
N ARG A 133 7.18 -2.79 9.06
CA ARG A 133 7.81 -4.05 9.44
C ARG A 133 9.07 -3.80 10.22
N ASP A 134 9.14 -4.35 11.45
CA ASP A 134 10.24 -4.15 12.40
C ASP A 134 10.58 -2.66 12.70
N ALA A 135 9.65 -1.73 12.39
CA ALA A 135 9.80 -0.28 12.43
C ALA A 135 8.70 0.44 13.24
N SER A 136 8.02 -0.27 14.13
CA SER A 136 6.79 0.21 14.79
C SER A 136 6.96 1.57 15.49
N ASN A 137 8.06 1.78 16.23
CA ASN A 137 8.29 3.02 16.98
C ASN A 137 8.39 4.24 16.04
N ASP A 138 9.23 4.16 15.03
CA ASP A 138 9.45 5.25 14.08
C ASP A 138 8.20 5.50 13.24
N THR A 139 7.50 4.43 12.83
CA THR A 139 6.23 4.54 12.13
C THR A 139 5.20 5.29 12.98
N MET A 140 5.04 4.93 14.25
CA MET A 140 4.08 5.59 15.14
C MET A 140 4.45 7.05 15.43
N GLU A 141 5.74 7.37 15.57
CA GLU A 141 6.19 8.76 15.70
C GLU A 141 5.74 9.62 14.52
N ILE A 142 6.00 9.16 13.31
CA ILE A 142 5.60 9.84 12.08
C ILE A 142 4.08 9.94 11.96
N LEU A 143 3.34 8.86 12.24
CA LEU A 143 1.88 8.88 12.16
C LEU A 143 1.23 9.83 13.17
N ARG A 144 1.79 10.00 14.36
CA ARG A 144 1.33 11.00 15.35
C ARG A 144 1.49 12.43 14.86
N GLU A 145 2.59 12.71 14.18
CA GLU A 145 2.90 14.03 13.64
C GLU A 145 2.01 14.37 12.44
N TYR A 146 1.94 13.48 11.45
CA TYR A 146 1.28 13.76 10.18
C TYR A 146 -0.23 13.47 10.18
N LYS A 147 -0.71 12.56 11.02
CA LYS A 147 -2.12 12.14 11.18
C LYS A 147 -2.82 11.91 9.84
N PRO A 148 -2.28 11.06 8.95
CA PRO A 148 -2.87 10.82 7.64
C PRO A 148 -4.20 10.07 7.79
N LYS A 149 -5.09 10.23 6.81
CA LYS A 149 -6.20 9.30 6.60
C LYS A 149 -5.67 8.03 5.94
N GLY A 150 -6.17 6.86 6.29
CA GLY A 150 -5.75 5.64 5.59
C GLY A 150 -5.71 4.39 6.45
N VAL A 151 -4.86 3.45 6.06
CA VAL A 151 -4.76 2.13 6.68
C VAL A 151 -3.29 1.77 6.95
N VAL A 152 -3.03 1.18 8.11
CA VAL A 152 -1.78 0.44 8.33
C VAL A 152 -2.05 -0.99 7.87
N HIS A 153 -1.41 -1.33 6.76
CA HIS A 153 -1.57 -2.62 6.09
C HIS A 153 -0.80 -3.73 6.81
N CYS A 154 -1.31 -4.95 6.72
CA CYS A 154 -0.66 -6.15 7.27
C CYS A 154 -0.21 -5.98 8.73
N PHE A 155 -1.06 -5.36 9.55
CA PHE A 155 -0.71 -5.01 10.92
C PHE A 155 -0.40 -6.25 11.76
N SER A 156 0.80 -6.29 12.32
CA SER A 156 1.30 -7.36 13.19
C SER A 156 1.77 -6.87 14.57
N GLY A 157 1.48 -5.60 14.90
CA GLY A 157 1.88 -4.97 16.16
C GLY A 157 1.01 -5.36 17.36
N SER A 158 1.26 -4.69 18.49
CA SER A 158 0.52 -4.94 19.73
C SER A 158 -0.91 -4.39 19.72
N ALA A 159 -1.75 -4.87 20.62
CA ALA A 159 -3.10 -4.34 20.79
C ALA A 159 -3.11 -2.85 21.20
N GLU A 160 -2.09 -2.40 21.94
CA GLU A 160 -1.90 -1.01 22.34
C GLU A 160 -1.61 -0.15 21.12
N THR A 161 -0.70 -0.58 20.26
CA THR A 161 -0.40 0.11 18.99
C THR A 161 -1.63 0.16 18.07
N ALA A 162 -2.39 -0.94 17.98
CA ALA A 162 -3.64 -0.96 17.21
C ALA A 162 -4.65 0.08 17.71
N LYS A 163 -4.85 0.19 19.03
CA LYS A 163 -5.73 1.20 19.63
C LYS A 163 -5.28 2.62 19.33
N GLU A 164 -3.98 2.85 19.34
CA GLU A 164 -3.43 4.16 19.02
C GLU A 164 -3.64 4.53 17.55
N ILE A 165 -3.38 3.63 16.61
CA ILE A 165 -3.65 3.84 15.17
C ILE A 165 -5.13 4.20 14.95
N ILE A 166 -6.05 3.46 15.59
CA ILE A 166 -7.48 3.73 15.52
C ILE A 166 -7.81 5.10 16.14
N ALA A 167 -7.19 5.47 17.26
CA ALA A 167 -7.38 6.78 17.87
C ALA A 167 -6.87 7.95 17.00
N LEU A 168 -5.89 7.71 16.13
CA LEU A 168 -5.46 8.67 15.10
C LEU A 168 -6.44 8.80 13.93
N GLY A 169 -7.52 7.99 13.89
CA GLY A 169 -8.52 7.98 12.81
C GLY A 169 -8.15 7.10 11.63
N MET A 170 -7.14 6.26 11.76
CA MET A 170 -6.72 5.30 10.73
C MET A 170 -7.36 3.93 10.93
N TYR A 171 -7.34 3.12 9.89
CA TYR A 171 -7.72 1.72 9.92
C TYR A 171 -6.50 0.82 10.05
N ILE A 172 -6.71 -0.43 10.44
CA ILE A 172 -5.73 -1.51 10.37
C ILE A 172 -6.26 -2.63 9.50
N SER A 173 -5.40 -3.31 8.77
CA SER A 173 -5.75 -4.55 8.06
C SER A 173 -4.81 -5.68 8.44
N CYS A 174 -5.32 -6.91 8.41
CA CYS A 174 -4.56 -8.12 8.71
C CYS A 174 -4.57 -9.02 7.49
N LEU A 175 -3.44 -9.70 7.24
CA LEU A 175 -3.38 -10.81 6.28
C LEU A 175 -3.67 -12.12 6.98
N LEU A 176 -4.47 -12.97 6.33
CA LEU A 176 -4.93 -14.24 6.89
C LEU A 176 -3.79 -15.18 7.31
N TYR A 177 -2.66 -15.12 6.61
CA TYR A 177 -1.52 -16.03 6.81
C TYR A 177 -0.41 -15.51 7.72
N THR A 178 -0.41 -14.24 8.06
CA THR A 178 0.64 -13.62 8.88
C THR A 178 0.27 -13.43 10.34
N SER A 179 -1.01 -13.54 10.67
CA SER A 179 -1.51 -13.47 12.04
C SER A 179 -2.29 -14.75 12.36
N PRO A 180 -1.67 -15.72 13.06
CA PRO A 180 -2.35 -16.96 13.41
C PRO A 180 -3.60 -16.63 14.24
N SER A 181 -4.76 -16.87 13.65
CA SER A 181 -6.06 -16.74 14.33
C SER A 181 -6.25 -17.92 15.29
N PRO A 182 -6.90 -17.74 16.44
CA PRO A 182 -7.35 -18.87 17.26
C PRO A 182 -8.16 -19.91 16.49
N ARG A 183 -8.81 -19.53 15.37
CA ARG A 183 -9.56 -20.42 14.48
C ARG A 183 -8.65 -21.34 13.64
N ASP A 184 -7.39 -20.96 13.44
CA ASP A 184 -6.43 -21.74 12.65
C ASP A 184 -5.76 -22.85 13.47
N ARG A 185 -6.10 -22.94 14.77
CA ARG A 185 -5.62 -23.95 15.73
C ARG A 185 -6.60 -25.08 15.96
N GLY A 186 -7.56 -25.22 15.08
CA GLY A 186 -8.61 -26.26 15.13
C GLY A 186 -8.14 -27.68 14.92
#